data_8fa7a206c72d31ef9a8168bf78e43661
#
_entry.id   8fa7a206c72d31ef9a8168bf78e43661
#
_cell.length_a   1.000
_cell.length_b   1.000
_cell.length_c   1.000
_cell.angle_alpha   90.00
_cell.angle_beta   90.00
_cell.angle_gamma   90.00
#
_symmetry.space_group_name_H-M   'P 1'
#
loop_
_entity.id
_entity.type
_entity.pdbx_description
1 polymer ?
#
loop_
_entity_poly.entity_id
_entity_poly.type
_entity_poly.pdbx_seq_one_letter_code
_entity_poly.pdbx_strand_id
1 'polypeptide(L)'
;LTQIQANADQYGQRAIYLLPTNLYGPGDKFNPKVSHVIPALIRRMVEAKEADAPFIEVWGTGSASREFLYVDDAAAGILAAAERYDGIDPVNLGSNHEMLISELVPLVAELVGYAGEIRWDTSKPDGQPRRGVDASRAKELFGWTANTELRKGMKTTIEWLLNNREAAEARAN
;
A
#
# COMPACT_ATOMS: atom_id res chain seq x y z
N LEU A 1 -13.46 15.40 8.68
CA LEU A 1 -14.89 15.12 8.57
C LEU A 1 -15.73 16.29 9.05
N THR A 2 -15.59 16.73 10.32
CA THR A 2 -16.38 17.85 10.91
C THR A 2 -16.35 19.12 10.07
N GLN A 3 -15.19 19.50 9.52
CA GLN A 3 -15.08 20.68 8.66
C GLN A 3 -15.87 20.52 7.36
N ILE A 4 -15.86 19.34 6.76
CA ILE A 4 -16.64 19.02 5.55
C ILE A 4 -18.13 19.14 5.85
N GLN A 5 -18.59 18.56 6.96
CA GLN A 5 -19.98 18.63 7.40
C GLN A 5 -20.42 20.06 7.66
N ALA A 6 -19.62 20.82 8.44
CA ALA A 6 -19.93 22.23 8.71
C ALA A 6 -20.00 23.10 7.44
N ASN A 7 -19.09 22.86 6.48
CA ASN A 7 -19.11 23.59 5.21
C ASN A 7 -20.30 23.20 4.33
N ALA A 8 -20.70 21.92 4.35
CA ALA A 8 -21.89 21.46 3.66
C ALA A 8 -23.15 22.13 4.22
N ASP A 9 -23.30 22.16 5.55
CA ASP A 9 -24.46 22.77 6.23
C ASP A 9 -24.52 24.30 6.04
N GLN A 10 -23.38 24.99 6.11
CA GLN A 10 -23.31 26.44 6.10
C GLN A 10 -23.29 27.02 4.68
N TYR A 11 -22.64 26.36 3.74
CA TYR A 11 -22.36 26.90 2.39
C TYR A 11 -22.89 26.03 1.26
N GLY A 12 -23.50 24.88 1.53
CA GLY A 12 -23.89 23.91 0.52
C GLY A 12 -22.71 23.31 -0.24
N GLN A 13 -21.51 23.32 0.37
CA GLN A 13 -20.29 22.81 -0.29
C GLN A 13 -20.38 21.31 -0.43
N ARG A 14 -20.26 20.81 -1.68
CA ARG A 14 -20.16 19.38 -1.96
C ARG A 14 -18.72 18.90 -1.74
N ALA A 15 -18.55 17.84 -0.97
CA ALA A 15 -17.26 17.22 -0.71
C ALA A 15 -17.45 15.74 -0.40
N ILE A 16 -16.47 14.93 -0.76
CA ILE A 16 -16.42 13.51 -0.42
C ILE A 16 -15.24 13.24 0.52
N TYR A 17 -15.40 12.30 1.43
CA TYR A 17 -14.36 11.90 2.37
C TYR A 17 -14.00 10.44 2.19
N LEU A 18 -12.86 10.18 1.56
CA LEU A 18 -12.37 8.83 1.27
C LEU A 18 -11.22 8.45 2.18
N LEU A 19 -11.21 7.21 2.63
CA LEU A 19 -10.21 6.64 3.53
C LEU A 19 -9.53 5.44 2.82
N PRO A 20 -8.48 5.68 2.02
CA PRO A 20 -7.74 4.59 1.40
C PRO A 20 -6.92 3.82 2.44
N THR A 21 -6.82 2.50 2.27
CA THR A 21 -5.90 1.66 3.04
C THR A 21 -4.44 1.88 2.60
N ASN A 22 -3.51 0.99 2.96
CA ASN A 22 -2.09 1.19 2.64
C ASN A 22 -1.88 1.14 1.12
N LEU A 23 -1.55 2.28 0.53
CA LEU A 23 -1.27 2.39 -0.90
C LEU A 23 0.12 1.86 -1.24
N TYR A 24 0.26 1.27 -2.44
CA TYR A 24 1.52 0.88 -3.03
C TYR A 24 1.44 0.96 -4.55
N GLY A 25 2.57 1.10 -5.24
CA GLY A 25 2.59 1.14 -6.70
C GLY A 25 3.77 1.91 -7.27
N PRO A 26 3.80 2.08 -8.60
CA PRO A 26 4.75 2.95 -9.29
C PRO A 26 4.77 4.36 -8.70
N GLY A 27 5.98 4.92 -8.55
CA GLY A 27 6.12 6.28 -8.00
C GLY A 27 6.06 6.39 -6.48
N ASP A 28 5.99 5.28 -5.75
CA ASP A 28 6.05 5.28 -4.28
C ASP A 28 7.40 5.80 -3.75
N LYS A 29 7.47 6.05 -2.43
CA LYS A 29 8.69 6.46 -1.75
C LYS A 29 9.50 5.23 -1.34
N PHE A 30 10.66 5.03 -1.95
CA PHE A 30 11.54 3.90 -1.66
C PHE A 30 12.66 4.23 -0.64
N ASN A 31 12.68 5.44 -0.06
CA ASN A 31 13.65 5.78 0.98
C ASN A 31 13.38 4.98 2.26
N PRO A 32 14.35 4.19 2.78
CA PRO A 32 14.15 3.32 3.94
C PRO A 32 13.70 4.04 5.22
N LYS A 33 13.97 5.37 5.33
CA LYS A 33 13.61 6.16 6.52
C LYS A 33 12.14 6.57 6.56
N VAL A 34 11.45 6.61 5.41
CA VAL A 34 10.10 7.17 5.28
C VAL A 34 9.16 6.31 4.42
N SER A 35 9.65 5.20 3.89
CA SER A 35 8.87 4.30 3.04
C SER A 35 7.92 3.41 3.83
N HIS A 36 6.80 3.04 3.20
CA HIS A 36 5.92 1.99 3.68
C HIS A 36 6.54 0.59 3.49
N VAL A 37 5.90 -0.43 4.04
CA VAL A 37 6.46 -1.79 4.10
C VAL A 37 6.76 -2.39 2.73
N ILE A 38 5.86 -2.28 1.73
CA ILE A 38 6.10 -2.84 0.38
C ILE A 38 7.29 -2.19 -0.30
N PRO A 39 7.36 -0.86 -0.49
CA PRO A 39 8.51 -0.23 -1.14
C PRO A 39 9.81 -0.43 -0.35
N ALA A 40 9.77 -0.47 1.00
CA ALA A 40 10.95 -0.76 1.81
C ALA A 40 11.48 -2.18 1.58
N LEU A 41 10.60 -3.19 1.53
CA LEU A 41 10.97 -4.58 1.26
C LEU A 41 11.52 -4.74 -0.15
N ILE A 42 10.84 -4.17 -1.16
CA ILE A 42 11.29 -4.23 -2.56
C ILE A 42 12.70 -3.65 -2.68
N ARG A 43 12.94 -2.44 -2.19
CA ARG A 43 14.25 -1.80 -2.26
C ARG A 43 15.32 -2.62 -1.58
N ARG A 44 15.08 -3.04 -0.33
CA ARG A 44 16.03 -3.84 0.45
C ARG A 44 16.41 -5.14 -0.26
N MET A 45 15.42 -5.85 -0.84
CA MET A 45 15.67 -7.11 -1.53
C MET A 45 16.36 -6.92 -2.88
N VAL A 46 16.07 -5.84 -3.60
CA VAL A 46 16.79 -5.48 -4.82
C VAL A 46 18.26 -5.19 -4.51
N GLU A 47 18.54 -4.34 -3.51
CA GLU A 47 19.91 -4.01 -3.08
C GLU A 47 20.66 -5.26 -2.56
N ALA A 48 19.99 -6.10 -1.77
CA ALA A 48 20.58 -7.35 -1.24
C ALA A 48 20.90 -8.33 -2.37
N LYS A 49 20.04 -8.47 -3.37
CA LYS A 49 20.30 -9.31 -4.56
C LYS A 49 21.50 -8.80 -5.36
N GLU A 50 21.61 -7.49 -5.56
CA GLU A 50 22.72 -6.89 -6.30
C GLU A 50 24.06 -7.01 -5.57
N ALA A 51 24.02 -7.04 -4.24
CA ALA A 51 25.20 -7.22 -3.39
C ALA A 51 25.53 -8.69 -3.09
N ASP A 52 24.81 -9.66 -3.68
CA ASP A 52 24.90 -11.09 -3.33
C ASP A 52 24.85 -11.33 -1.81
N ALA A 53 24.02 -10.54 -1.11
CA ALA A 53 23.92 -10.62 0.35
C ALA A 53 23.32 -11.98 0.77
N PRO A 54 23.96 -12.71 1.71
CA PRO A 54 23.51 -14.05 2.10
C PRO A 54 22.18 -14.04 2.87
N PHE A 55 21.81 -12.93 3.49
CA PHE A 55 20.53 -12.76 4.20
C PHE A 55 20.08 -11.31 4.23
N ILE A 56 18.78 -11.13 4.47
CA ILE A 56 18.18 -9.86 4.92
C ILE A 56 17.55 -10.07 6.29
N GLU A 57 17.50 -9.00 7.08
CA GLU A 57 16.83 -9.00 8.37
C GLU A 57 15.48 -8.27 8.27
N VAL A 58 14.42 -8.88 8.80
CA VAL A 58 13.07 -8.32 8.85
C VAL A 58 12.62 -8.25 10.31
N TRP A 59 12.14 -7.09 10.73
CA TRP A 59 11.72 -6.86 12.12
C TRP A 59 10.40 -7.56 12.44
N GLY A 60 10.31 -8.08 13.68
CA GLY A 60 9.13 -8.71 14.24
C GLY A 60 9.03 -10.19 13.93
N THR A 61 7.86 -10.76 14.18
CA THR A 61 7.54 -12.18 13.94
C THR A 61 6.87 -12.41 12.59
N GLY A 62 6.41 -11.34 11.93
CA GLY A 62 5.61 -11.42 10.72
C GLY A 62 4.15 -11.79 10.94
N SER A 63 3.69 -11.88 12.20
CA SER A 63 2.30 -12.26 12.54
C SER A 63 1.27 -11.18 12.26
N ALA A 64 1.70 -9.92 12.10
CA ALA A 64 0.81 -8.81 11.80
C ALA A 64 0.22 -8.93 10.39
N SER A 65 -1.09 -8.62 10.24
CA SER A 65 -1.74 -8.56 8.92
C SER A 65 -1.92 -7.12 8.45
N ARG A 66 -1.84 -6.94 7.14
CA ARG A 66 -2.04 -5.67 6.45
C ARG A 66 -2.86 -5.87 5.19
N GLU A 67 -3.61 -4.86 4.87
CA GLU A 67 -4.29 -4.74 3.59
C GLU A 67 -3.56 -3.71 2.74
N PHE A 68 -3.42 -4.01 1.44
CA PHE A 68 -2.72 -3.17 0.47
C PHE A 68 -3.62 -2.87 -0.72
N LEU A 69 -3.62 -1.61 -1.17
CA LEU A 69 -4.38 -1.14 -2.31
C LEU A 69 -3.44 -0.59 -3.37
N TYR A 70 -3.55 -1.11 -4.59
CA TYR A 70 -2.76 -0.63 -5.71
C TYR A 70 -3.15 0.80 -6.10
N VAL A 71 -2.14 1.63 -6.41
CA VAL A 71 -2.34 3.08 -6.59
C VAL A 71 -3.30 3.43 -7.71
N ASP A 72 -3.31 2.68 -8.82
CA ASP A 72 -4.23 2.95 -9.93
C ASP A 72 -5.67 2.56 -9.59
N ASP A 73 -5.87 1.49 -8.79
CA ASP A 73 -7.20 1.15 -8.26
C ASP A 73 -7.70 2.25 -7.33
N ALA A 74 -6.82 2.80 -6.47
CA ALA A 74 -7.18 3.92 -5.61
C ALA A 74 -7.57 5.16 -6.43
N ALA A 75 -6.80 5.49 -7.47
CA ALA A 75 -7.11 6.59 -8.38
C ALA A 75 -8.47 6.40 -9.07
N ALA A 76 -8.73 5.19 -9.57
CA ALA A 76 -10.03 4.85 -10.16
C ALA A 76 -11.18 4.98 -9.15
N GLY A 77 -10.94 4.58 -7.89
CA GLY A 77 -11.92 4.73 -6.80
C GLY A 77 -12.23 6.18 -6.46
N ILE A 78 -11.20 7.03 -6.44
CA ILE A 78 -11.38 8.48 -6.22
C ILE A 78 -12.20 9.10 -7.34
N LEU A 79 -11.90 8.77 -8.60
CA LEU A 79 -12.65 9.27 -9.76
C LEU A 79 -14.10 8.78 -9.75
N ALA A 80 -14.34 7.49 -9.50
CA ALA A 80 -15.69 6.95 -9.42
C ALA A 80 -16.50 7.60 -8.30
N ALA A 81 -15.89 7.85 -7.13
CA ALA A 81 -16.56 8.57 -6.06
C ALA A 81 -16.87 10.03 -6.45
N ALA A 82 -15.93 10.73 -7.09
CA ALA A 82 -16.14 12.10 -7.54
C ALA A 82 -17.28 12.25 -8.56
N GLU A 83 -17.47 11.23 -9.41
CA GLU A 83 -18.51 11.21 -10.43
C GLU A 83 -19.91 10.79 -9.90
N ARG A 84 -19.95 9.90 -8.90
CA ARG A 84 -21.19 9.14 -8.58
C ARG A 84 -21.62 9.24 -7.11
N TYR A 85 -20.80 9.79 -6.23
CA TYR A 85 -21.11 9.90 -4.81
C TYR A 85 -21.26 11.36 -4.39
N ASP A 86 -22.37 11.68 -3.73
CA ASP A 86 -22.72 13.04 -3.28
C ASP A 86 -22.98 13.08 -1.76
N GLY A 87 -22.50 12.09 -1.04
CA GLY A 87 -22.63 12.01 0.42
C GLY A 87 -21.38 12.53 1.13
N ILE A 88 -21.58 12.98 2.37
CA ILE A 88 -20.52 13.49 3.25
C ILE A 88 -19.96 12.40 4.20
N ASP A 89 -20.60 11.24 4.26
CA ASP A 89 -20.14 10.14 5.11
C ASP A 89 -18.83 9.55 4.60
N PRO A 90 -17.90 9.19 5.50
CA PRO A 90 -16.64 8.56 5.12
C PRO A 90 -16.86 7.24 4.37
N VAL A 91 -16.09 7.02 3.31
CA VAL A 91 -16.08 5.76 2.56
C VAL A 91 -14.67 5.21 2.47
N ASN A 92 -14.49 3.97 2.89
CA ASN A 92 -13.21 3.28 2.78
C ASN A 92 -12.93 2.86 1.33
N LEU A 93 -11.67 3.00 0.91
CA LEU A 93 -11.15 2.39 -0.31
C LEU A 93 -10.13 1.32 0.07
N GLY A 94 -10.45 0.07 -0.19
CA GLY A 94 -9.62 -1.08 0.14
C GLY A 94 -9.74 -2.20 -0.89
N SER A 95 -8.84 -3.16 -0.79
CA SER A 95 -8.85 -4.36 -1.64
C SER A 95 -9.73 -5.48 -1.08
N ASN A 96 -10.12 -5.38 0.20
CA ASN A 96 -10.74 -6.44 0.99
C ASN A 96 -9.89 -7.73 1.11
N HIS A 97 -8.57 -7.62 0.88
CA HIS A 97 -7.62 -8.72 1.01
C HIS A 97 -6.52 -8.38 2.00
N GLU A 98 -6.57 -9.03 3.15
CA GLU A 98 -5.51 -8.95 4.15
C GLU A 98 -4.48 -10.04 3.90
N MET A 99 -3.20 -9.72 4.16
CA MET A 99 -2.08 -10.63 4.07
C MET A 99 -1.20 -10.50 5.31
N LEU A 100 -0.68 -11.61 5.82
CA LEU A 100 0.32 -11.60 6.88
C LEU A 100 1.66 -11.07 6.34
N ILE A 101 2.42 -10.37 7.18
CA ILE A 101 3.76 -9.92 6.81
C ILE A 101 4.68 -11.14 6.55
N SER A 102 4.48 -12.26 7.26
CA SER A 102 5.17 -13.52 7.03
C SER A 102 4.90 -14.15 5.65
N GLU A 103 3.80 -13.79 4.99
CA GLU A 103 3.48 -14.21 3.62
C GLU A 103 3.96 -13.18 2.59
N LEU A 104 3.87 -11.89 2.93
CA LEU A 104 4.29 -10.79 2.07
C LEU A 104 5.79 -10.83 1.79
N VAL A 105 6.61 -11.04 2.81
CA VAL A 105 8.08 -10.97 2.70
C VAL A 105 8.62 -12.04 1.73
N PRO A 106 8.25 -13.32 1.82
CA PRO A 106 8.64 -14.33 0.83
C PRO A 106 8.12 -14.03 -0.58
N LEU A 107 6.90 -13.50 -0.70
CA LEU A 107 6.34 -13.12 -1.99
C LEU A 107 7.17 -12.01 -2.67
N VAL A 108 7.61 -10.99 -1.93
CA VAL A 108 8.49 -9.94 -2.48
C VAL A 108 9.84 -10.52 -2.87
N ALA A 109 10.43 -11.42 -2.05
CA ALA A 109 11.68 -12.08 -2.37
C ALA A 109 11.60 -12.88 -3.68
N GLU A 110 10.54 -13.66 -3.85
CA GLU A 110 10.26 -14.40 -5.08
C GLU A 110 10.18 -13.47 -6.29
N LEU A 111 9.39 -12.39 -6.19
CA LEU A 111 9.17 -11.45 -7.30
C LEU A 111 10.42 -10.66 -7.70
N VAL A 112 11.27 -10.31 -6.73
CA VAL A 112 12.57 -9.68 -6.96
C VAL A 112 13.60 -10.70 -7.48
N GLY A 113 13.40 -11.98 -7.19
CA GLY A 113 14.37 -13.06 -7.45
C GLY A 113 15.56 -12.99 -6.48
N TYR A 114 15.31 -12.65 -5.22
CA TYR A 114 16.27 -12.71 -4.14
C TYR A 114 16.27 -14.13 -3.53
N ALA A 115 17.42 -14.78 -3.52
CA ALA A 115 17.59 -16.17 -3.06
C ALA A 115 18.26 -16.31 -1.69
N GLY A 116 18.63 -15.19 -1.05
CA GLY A 116 19.22 -15.20 0.29
C GLY A 116 18.21 -15.54 1.39
N GLU A 117 18.72 -15.80 2.59
CA GLU A 117 17.92 -16.14 3.76
C GLU A 117 17.13 -14.93 4.26
N ILE A 118 15.88 -15.14 4.72
CA ILE A 118 15.08 -14.14 5.44
C ILE A 118 15.17 -14.44 6.93
N ARG A 119 15.80 -13.54 7.69
CA ARG A 119 15.96 -13.63 9.14
C ARG A 119 15.01 -12.68 9.85
N TRP A 120 14.23 -13.22 10.79
CA TRP A 120 13.28 -12.45 11.59
C TRP A 120 13.93 -11.98 12.89
N ASP A 121 14.02 -10.66 13.08
CA ASP A 121 14.43 -10.08 14.38
C ASP A 121 13.22 -9.94 15.30
N THR A 122 12.93 -11.01 16.04
CA THR A 122 11.81 -11.05 16.98
C THR A 122 12.02 -10.18 18.24
N SER A 123 13.20 -9.57 18.41
CA SER A 123 13.42 -8.57 19.47
C SER A 123 12.73 -7.23 19.17
N LYS A 124 12.31 -7.01 17.92
CA LYS A 124 11.59 -5.82 17.48
C LYS A 124 10.09 -6.06 17.50
N PRO A 125 9.29 -5.02 17.77
CA PRO A 125 7.84 -5.17 17.83
C PRO A 125 7.21 -5.40 16.45
N ASP A 126 6.16 -6.20 16.39
CA ASP A 126 5.33 -6.41 15.17
C ASP A 126 4.49 -5.20 14.78
N GLY A 127 4.33 -4.25 15.68
CA GLY A 127 3.42 -3.13 15.50
C GLY A 127 1.95 -3.54 15.73
N GLN A 128 1.01 -2.86 15.07
CA GLN A 128 -0.42 -3.14 15.21
C GLN A 128 -0.74 -4.53 14.63
N PRO A 129 -1.43 -5.44 15.38
CA PRO A 129 -1.65 -6.82 14.94
C PRO A 129 -2.42 -6.94 13.63
N ARG A 130 -3.47 -6.13 13.44
CA ARG A 130 -4.31 -6.13 12.26
C ARG A 130 -4.62 -4.72 11.78
N ARG A 131 -4.53 -4.49 10.45
CA ARG A 131 -4.95 -3.24 9.83
C ARG A 131 -5.52 -3.52 8.44
N GLY A 132 -6.84 -3.52 8.38
CA GLY A 132 -7.65 -3.65 7.17
C GLY A 132 -8.90 -2.80 7.29
N VAL A 133 -9.62 -2.62 6.20
CA VAL A 133 -10.85 -1.84 6.14
C VAL A 133 -11.95 -2.65 5.46
N ASP A 134 -13.20 -2.34 5.74
CA ASP A 134 -14.34 -2.81 4.96
C ASP A 134 -14.65 -1.76 3.88
N ALA A 135 -14.47 -2.14 2.61
CA ALA A 135 -14.71 -1.30 1.44
C ALA A 135 -16.04 -1.64 0.72
N SER A 136 -16.95 -2.41 1.33
CA SER A 136 -18.23 -2.79 0.73
C SER A 136 -19.08 -1.60 0.32
N ARG A 137 -19.08 -0.52 1.11
CA ARG A 137 -19.80 0.72 0.81
C ARG A 137 -19.33 1.40 -0.48
N ALA A 138 -18.06 1.30 -0.85
CA ALA A 138 -17.57 1.85 -2.11
C ALA A 138 -18.24 1.18 -3.32
N LYS A 139 -18.44 -0.14 -3.24
CA LYS A 139 -19.19 -0.89 -4.26
C LYS A 139 -20.66 -0.49 -4.30
N GLU A 140 -21.30 -0.36 -3.15
CA GLU A 140 -22.72 -0.02 -3.04
C GLU A 140 -23.02 1.40 -3.51
N LEU A 141 -22.18 2.39 -3.12
CA LEU A 141 -22.46 3.80 -3.34
C LEU A 141 -22.06 4.29 -4.73
N PHE A 142 -20.96 3.80 -5.28
CA PHE A 142 -20.44 4.26 -6.58
C PHE A 142 -19.90 3.16 -7.50
N GLY A 143 -20.17 1.88 -7.17
CA GLY A 143 -19.89 0.74 -8.04
C GLY A 143 -18.41 0.41 -8.19
N TRP A 144 -17.56 0.82 -7.23
CA TRP A 144 -16.13 0.59 -7.31
C TRP A 144 -15.68 -0.60 -6.44
N THR A 145 -14.77 -1.37 -7.00
CA THR A 145 -13.97 -2.39 -6.28
C THR A 145 -12.55 -2.39 -6.81
N ALA A 146 -11.58 -2.69 -5.95
CA ALA A 146 -10.20 -2.92 -6.38
C ALA A 146 -10.12 -4.18 -7.26
N ASN A 147 -9.41 -4.11 -8.38
CA ASN A 147 -9.34 -5.19 -9.37
C ASN A 147 -7.90 -5.68 -9.62
N THR A 148 -6.88 -4.98 -9.10
CA THR A 148 -5.50 -5.36 -9.30
C THR A 148 -5.07 -6.43 -8.29
N GLU A 149 -4.73 -7.60 -8.79
CA GLU A 149 -4.15 -8.66 -7.97
C GLU A 149 -2.82 -8.19 -7.37
N LEU A 150 -2.60 -8.47 -6.06
CA LEU A 150 -1.44 -7.98 -5.32
C LEU A 150 -0.11 -8.38 -5.98
N ARG A 151 0.01 -9.63 -6.44
CA ARG A 151 1.21 -10.13 -7.15
C ARG A 151 1.49 -9.32 -8.42
N LYS A 152 0.47 -9.02 -9.21
CA LYS A 152 0.59 -8.22 -10.43
C LYS A 152 1.02 -6.78 -10.12
N GLY A 153 0.36 -6.13 -9.16
CA GLY A 153 0.70 -4.77 -8.74
C GLY A 153 2.13 -4.66 -8.19
N MET A 154 2.57 -5.65 -7.37
CA MET A 154 3.95 -5.68 -6.88
C MET A 154 4.97 -5.86 -8.00
N LYS A 155 4.72 -6.73 -8.97
CA LYS A 155 5.60 -6.91 -10.14
C LYS A 155 5.78 -5.60 -10.89
N THR A 156 4.69 -4.91 -11.20
CA THR A 156 4.73 -3.60 -11.85
C THR A 156 5.50 -2.56 -11.01
N THR A 157 5.34 -2.59 -9.69
CA THR A 157 6.07 -1.69 -8.77
C THR A 157 7.56 -1.96 -8.75
N ILE A 158 7.98 -3.24 -8.77
CA ILE A 158 9.38 -3.66 -8.86
C ILE A 158 9.98 -3.21 -10.20
N GLU A 159 9.30 -3.49 -11.31
CA GLU A 159 9.72 -3.08 -12.66
C GLU A 159 9.88 -1.56 -12.75
N TRP A 160 8.96 -0.81 -12.16
CA TRP A 160 9.06 0.65 -12.11
C TRP A 160 10.31 1.11 -11.35
N LEU A 161 10.59 0.57 -10.16
CA LEU A 161 11.79 0.90 -9.40
C LEU A 161 13.05 0.62 -10.20
N LEU A 162 13.15 -0.56 -10.84
CA LEU A 162 14.35 -0.95 -11.60
C LEU A 162 14.61 -0.01 -12.79
N ASN A 163 13.54 0.49 -13.43
CA ASN A 163 13.63 1.36 -14.60
C ASN A 163 13.73 2.87 -14.25
N ASN A 164 13.47 3.27 -12.98
CA ASN A 164 13.36 4.67 -12.58
C ASN A 164 14.12 4.97 -11.28
N ARG A 165 15.30 4.39 -11.08
CA ARG A 165 16.08 4.50 -9.82
C ARG A 165 16.37 5.94 -9.42
N GLU A 166 16.84 6.76 -10.37
CA GLU A 166 17.12 8.18 -10.10
C GLU A 166 15.88 8.95 -9.62
N ALA A 167 14.72 8.70 -10.25
CA ALA A 167 13.46 9.31 -9.84
C ALA A 167 12.99 8.80 -8.47
N ALA A 168 13.22 7.53 -8.15
CA ALA A 168 12.91 6.94 -6.85
C ALA A 168 13.78 7.54 -5.74
N GLU A 169 15.05 7.84 -6.02
CA GLU A 169 15.97 8.50 -5.09
C GLU A 169 15.64 9.98 -4.90
N ALA A 170 15.32 10.71 -5.96
CA ALA A 170 14.95 12.13 -5.89
C ALA A 170 13.70 12.39 -5.03
N ARG A 171 12.77 11.43 -4.95
CA ARG A 171 11.57 11.48 -4.08
C ARG A 171 11.86 11.12 -2.61
N ALA A 172 13.12 10.85 -2.30
CA ALA A 172 13.55 10.46 -0.96
C ALA A 172 13.73 11.65 0.02
N ASN A 173 13.62 12.89 -0.48
CA ASN A 173 13.74 14.12 0.31
C ASN A 173 12.40 14.72 0.68
#